data_ec098974ae722fe7ba8d74bcda78e936
#
_entry.id   ec098974ae722fe7ba8d74bcda78e936
#
_cell.length_a   1.000
_cell.length_b   1.000
_cell.length_c   1.000
_cell.angle_alpha   90.00
_cell.angle_beta   90.00
_cell.angle_gamma   90.00
#
_symmetry.space_group_name_H-M   'P 1'
#
loop_
_entity.id
_entity.type
_entity.pdbx_description
1 polymer ?
#
loop_
_entity_poly.entity_id
_entity_poly.type
_entity_poly.pdbx_seq_one_letter_code
_entity_poly.pdbx_strand_id
1 'polypeptide(L)'
;QEGVGYYQTTQKDGKRCSAAKAYLVPSLERENLTIMTDTNVNKILFENKKAVGVECLNKNGELITIKATKEVILSSGAFGSPQILLRSGIGPSEEILKHDIDHVHELPGVGKNLQDHIDYLSVHKYNSVELIGFSLKSIFYKFPIEILKYVFAKVGMFTSTVAEAGGFIKSSEHKSIPDIQLHFAPA
;
A
#
# COMPACT_ATOMS: atom_id res chain seq x y z
N GLN A 1 -16.14 9.39 -12.41
CA GLN A 1 -17.36 8.57 -12.50
C GLN A 1 -18.19 8.76 -11.26
N GLU A 2 -19.50 8.85 -11.41
CA GLU A 2 -20.50 8.90 -10.34
C GLU A 2 -21.38 7.65 -10.46
N GLY A 3 -21.76 7.05 -9.33
CA GLY A 3 -22.62 5.89 -9.31
C GLY A 3 -22.12 4.80 -8.37
N VAL A 4 -22.80 3.65 -8.39
CA VAL A 4 -22.52 2.49 -7.54
C VAL A 4 -22.22 1.26 -8.38
N GLY A 5 -21.43 0.35 -7.86
CA GLY A 5 -21.08 -0.87 -8.57
C GLY A 5 -20.17 -1.80 -7.76
N TYR A 6 -19.81 -2.92 -8.37
CA TYR A 6 -18.81 -3.81 -7.81
C TYR A 6 -17.39 -3.27 -8.05
N TYR A 7 -16.55 -3.40 -7.05
CA TYR A 7 -15.14 -3.02 -7.16
C TYR A 7 -14.35 -4.02 -8.02
N GLN A 8 -13.44 -3.49 -8.83
CA GLN A 8 -12.41 -4.30 -9.44
C GLN A 8 -11.37 -4.64 -8.38
N THR A 9 -11.01 -5.91 -8.27
CA THR A 9 -10.14 -6.40 -7.22
C THR A 9 -8.82 -6.92 -7.79
N THR A 10 -7.73 -6.74 -7.02
CA THR A 10 -6.41 -7.26 -7.37
C THR A 10 -6.30 -8.70 -6.91
N GLN A 11 -6.92 -9.59 -7.68
CA GLN A 11 -6.97 -11.04 -7.42
C GLN A 11 -6.54 -11.86 -8.63
N LYS A 12 -6.00 -13.04 -8.36
CA LYS A 12 -5.73 -14.08 -9.35
C LYS A 12 -5.95 -15.45 -8.71
N ASP A 13 -6.74 -16.31 -9.35
CA ASP A 13 -7.04 -17.67 -8.89
C ASP A 13 -7.57 -17.71 -7.44
N GLY A 14 -8.50 -16.82 -7.11
CA GLY A 14 -9.11 -16.70 -5.79
C GLY A 14 -8.17 -16.25 -4.67
N LYS A 15 -7.01 -15.70 -5.00
CA LYS A 15 -6.02 -15.22 -4.03
C LYS A 15 -5.62 -13.77 -4.32
N ARG A 16 -5.24 -13.04 -3.27
CA ARG A 16 -4.66 -11.71 -3.42
C ARG A 16 -3.44 -11.75 -4.36
N CYS A 17 -3.47 -10.95 -5.41
CA CYS A 17 -2.38 -10.77 -6.36
C CYS A 17 -1.65 -9.45 -6.05
N SER A 18 -0.78 -9.48 -5.03
CA SER A 18 0.06 -8.32 -4.69
C SER A 18 1.06 -8.01 -5.79
N ALA A 19 1.64 -6.80 -5.79
CA ALA A 19 2.70 -6.41 -6.71
C ALA A 19 3.87 -7.41 -6.69
N ALA A 20 4.22 -7.93 -5.52
CA ALA A 20 5.24 -8.98 -5.41
C ALA A 20 4.85 -10.24 -6.19
N LYS A 21 3.61 -10.73 -6.06
CA LYS A 21 3.14 -11.90 -6.80
C LYS A 21 2.98 -11.65 -8.30
N ALA A 22 2.57 -10.44 -8.68
CA ALA A 22 2.34 -10.11 -10.08
C ALA A 22 3.63 -9.85 -10.86
N TYR A 23 4.62 -9.24 -10.24
CA TYR A 23 5.82 -8.74 -10.93
C TYR A 23 7.13 -9.33 -10.42
N LEU A 24 7.35 -9.44 -9.10
CA LEU A 24 8.59 -9.95 -8.55
C LEU A 24 8.72 -11.46 -8.72
N VAL A 25 7.73 -12.22 -8.26
CA VAL A 25 7.79 -13.70 -8.31
C VAL A 25 8.07 -14.24 -9.71
N PRO A 26 7.41 -13.76 -10.79
CA PRO A 26 7.72 -14.19 -12.15
C PRO A 26 9.09 -13.79 -12.66
N SER A 27 9.75 -12.87 -11.97
CA SER A 27 11.04 -12.29 -12.39
C SER A 27 12.22 -12.72 -11.53
N LEU A 28 12.02 -13.61 -10.55
CA LEU A 28 13.06 -14.01 -9.61
C LEU A 28 14.27 -14.67 -10.25
N GLU A 29 14.07 -15.34 -11.38
CA GLU A 29 15.15 -16.05 -12.12
C GLU A 29 15.95 -15.13 -13.05
N ARG A 30 15.63 -13.83 -13.08
CA ARG A 30 16.39 -12.89 -13.91
C ARG A 30 17.73 -12.59 -13.26
N GLU A 31 18.83 -12.82 -14.00
CA GLU A 31 20.20 -12.54 -13.55
C GLU A 31 20.46 -11.08 -13.18
N ASN A 32 19.69 -10.15 -13.77
CA ASN A 32 19.80 -8.72 -13.54
C ASN A 32 18.88 -8.20 -12.42
N LEU A 33 18.21 -9.10 -11.65
CA LEU A 33 17.38 -8.74 -10.52
C LEU A 33 17.99 -9.25 -9.21
N THR A 34 18.30 -8.34 -8.32
CA THR A 34 18.70 -8.67 -6.94
C THR A 34 17.67 -8.11 -5.97
N ILE A 35 17.14 -8.96 -5.09
CA ILE A 35 16.21 -8.56 -4.04
C ILE A 35 16.91 -8.69 -2.70
N MET A 36 16.97 -7.60 -1.96
CA MET A 36 17.54 -7.55 -0.62
C MET A 36 16.41 -7.32 0.39
N THR A 37 16.05 -8.35 1.14
CA THR A 37 15.10 -8.26 2.26
C THR A 37 15.85 -7.91 3.55
N ASP A 38 15.11 -7.52 4.58
CA ASP A 38 15.66 -7.15 5.89
C ASP A 38 16.79 -6.10 5.79
N THR A 39 16.64 -5.21 4.81
CA THR A 39 17.61 -4.16 4.49
C THR A 39 16.88 -2.82 4.50
N ASN A 40 17.21 -2.00 5.48
CA ASN A 40 16.57 -0.69 5.66
C ASN A 40 17.43 0.41 5.04
N VAL A 41 16.86 1.13 4.07
CA VAL A 41 17.55 2.28 3.45
C VAL A 41 17.63 3.42 4.46
N ASN A 42 18.86 3.80 4.78
CA ASN A 42 19.16 4.90 5.70
C ASN A 42 19.07 6.25 5.00
N LYS A 43 19.79 6.41 3.90
CA LYS A 43 19.80 7.63 3.08
C LYS A 43 20.25 7.35 1.64
N ILE A 44 19.96 8.29 0.75
CA ILE A 44 20.50 8.35 -0.60
C ILE A 44 21.85 9.07 -0.55
N LEU A 45 22.82 8.58 -1.30
CA LEU A 45 24.14 9.16 -1.43
C LEU A 45 24.20 10.04 -2.66
N PHE A 46 24.78 11.24 -2.50
CA PHE A 46 24.89 12.23 -3.58
C PHE A 46 26.34 12.62 -3.83
N GLU A 47 26.70 12.79 -5.10
CA GLU A 47 27.89 13.44 -5.59
C GLU A 47 27.49 14.56 -6.57
N ASN A 48 27.87 15.79 -6.29
CA ASN A 48 27.51 16.96 -7.11
C ASN A 48 26.00 17.03 -7.42
N LYS A 49 25.14 16.79 -6.41
CA LYS A 49 23.67 16.74 -6.50
C LYS A 49 23.11 15.61 -7.37
N LYS A 50 23.92 14.66 -7.79
CA LYS A 50 23.51 13.45 -8.50
C LYS A 50 23.43 12.29 -7.53
N ALA A 51 22.32 11.55 -7.50
CA ALA A 51 22.20 10.33 -6.74
C ALA A 51 23.13 9.25 -7.31
N VAL A 52 24.04 8.74 -6.47
CA VAL A 52 25.08 7.75 -6.86
C VAL A 52 24.91 6.42 -6.15
N GLY A 53 23.96 6.30 -5.23
CA GLY A 53 23.71 5.07 -4.50
C GLY A 53 22.86 5.31 -3.26
N VAL A 54 22.82 4.30 -2.42
CA VAL A 54 22.12 4.32 -1.13
C VAL A 54 23.00 3.73 -0.03
N GLU A 55 22.85 4.25 1.16
CA GLU A 55 23.36 3.66 2.39
C GLU A 55 22.23 2.89 3.07
N CYS A 56 22.49 1.66 3.43
CA CYS A 56 21.49 0.76 4.02
C CYS A 56 22.02 0.14 5.32
N LEU A 57 21.09 -0.20 6.21
CA LEU A 57 21.33 -1.07 7.37
C LEU A 57 20.82 -2.47 7.03
N ASN A 58 21.69 -3.45 7.11
CA ASN A 58 21.29 -4.86 6.95
C ASN A 58 20.68 -5.42 8.25
N LYS A 59 20.22 -6.66 8.20
CA LYS A 59 19.62 -7.34 9.37
C LYS A 59 20.52 -7.47 10.58
N ASN A 60 21.83 -7.36 10.40
CA ASN A 60 22.82 -7.43 11.49
C ASN A 60 23.11 -6.04 12.08
N GLY A 61 22.51 -4.98 11.56
CA GLY A 61 22.80 -3.59 11.96
C GLY A 61 24.07 -3.01 11.33
N GLU A 62 24.62 -3.68 10.31
CA GLU A 62 25.81 -3.20 9.61
C GLU A 62 25.44 -2.24 8.49
N LEU A 63 26.17 -1.14 8.37
CA LEU A 63 26.02 -0.20 7.26
C LEU A 63 26.66 -0.77 6.00
N ILE A 64 25.87 -0.83 4.93
CA ILE A 64 26.30 -1.22 3.60
C ILE A 64 25.99 -0.14 2.58
N THR A 65 26.85 0.02 1.59
CA THR A 65 26.65 0.96 0.48
C THR A 65 26.34 0.21 -0.81
N ILE A 66 25.25 0.58 -1.47
CA ILE A 66 24.88 0.06 -2.77
C ILE A 66 24.98 1.19 -3.79
N LYS A 67 25.86 1.04 -4.79
CA LYS A 67 26.08 2.04 -5.83
C LYS A 67 25.01 1.94 -6.93
N ALA A 68 24.57 3.09 -7.43
CA ALA A 68 23.67 3.19 -8.57
C ALA A 68 24.42 3.78 -9.78
N THR A 69 24.36 3.10 -10.90
CA THR A 69 25.00 3.56 -12.15
C THR A 69 24.10 4.42 -13.01
N LYS A 70 22.78 4.25 -12.89
CA LYS A 70 21.77 5.00 -13.66
C LYS A 70 20.96 5.94 -12.79
N GLU A 71 20.19 5.38 -11.87
CA GLU A 71 19.27 6.14 -11.00
C GLU A 71 18.95 5.40 -9.72
N VAL A 72 18.40 6.12 -8.74
CA VAL A 72 17.79 5.60 -7.52
C VAL A 72 16.30 5.89 -7.58
N ILE A 73 15.47 4.84 -7.53
CA ILE A 73 14.01 4.95 -7.51
C ILE A 73 13.51 4.81 -6.07
N LEU A 74 12.88 5.86 -5.57
CA LEU A 74 12.36 5.90 -4.20
C LEU A 74 10.86 5.60 -4.19
N SER A 75 10.47 4.46 -3.61
CA SER A 75 9.09 3.98 -3.53
C SER A 75 8.74 3.44 -2.13
N SER A 76 9.15 4.16 -1.09
CA SER A 76 9.03 3.73 0.32
C SER A 76 7.71 4.14 0.99
N GLY A 77 6.72 4.55 0.20
CA GLY A 77 5.40 4.98 0.68
C GLY A 77 5.37 6.41 1.21
N ALA A 78 4.18 6.82 1.68
CA ALA A 78 3.89 8.21 2.06
C ALA A 78 4.72 8.71 3.25
N PHE A 79 5.14 7.84 4.16
CA PHE A 79 6.00 8.17 5.28
C PHE A 79 7.48 7.91 4.98
N GLY A 80 7.80 6.75 4.41
CA GLY A 80 9.19 6.33 4.22
C GLY A 80 9.93 7.17 3.17
N SER A 81 9.28 7.53 2.07
CA SER A 81 9.93 8.33 1.02
C SER A 81 10.34 9.73 1.49
N PRO A 82 9.46 10.54 2.12
CA PRO A 82 9.88 11.83 2.67
C PRO A 82 10.94 11.67 3.76
N GLN A 83 10.85 10.66 4.62
CA GLN A 83 11.84 10.41 5.65
C GLN A 83 13.24 10.15 5.07
N ILE A 84 13.35 9.32 4.04
CA ILE A 84 14.62 9.04 3.36
C ILE A 84 15.14 10.31 2.69
N LEU A 85 14.30 11.11 2.04
CA LEU A 85 14.71 12.38 1.43
C LEU A 85 15.27 13.35 2.47
N LEU A 86 14.57 13.58 3.57
CA LEU A 86 15.02 14.47 4.66
C LEU A 86 16.37 14.01 5.24
N ARG A 87 16.51 12.70 5.52
CA ARG A 87 17.78 12.12 6.00
C ARG A 87 18.91 12.19 4.98
N SER A 88 18.58 12.39 3.72
CA SER A 88 19.53 12.54 2.61
C SER A 88 19.86 14.00 2.30
N GLY A 89 19.38 14.94 3.11
CA GLY A 89 19.62 16.37 2.91
C GLY A 89 18.72 17.03 1.86
N ILE A 90 17.61 16.39 1.48
CA ILE A 90 16.64 16.93 0.51
C ILE A 90 15.34 17.28 1.22
N GLY A 91 14.99 18.54 1.25
CA GLY A 91 13.80 19.05 1.93
C GLY A 91 13.95 20.50 2.34
N PRO A 92 13.08 20.99 3.26
CA PRO A 92 13.22 22.31 3.83
C PRO A 92 14.55 22.44 4.60
N SER A 93 15.40 23.37 4.21
CA SER A 93 16.73 23.56 4.81
C SER A 93 16.65 23.79 6.32
N GLU A 94 15.67 24.58 6.76
CA GLU A 94 15.46 24.86 8.19
C GLU A 94 15.22 23.57 9.01
N GLU A 95 14.49 22.60 8.46
CA GLU A 95 14.20 21.34 9.13
C GLU A 95 15.42 20.41 9.13
N ILE A 96 16.12 20.32 8.01
CA ILE A 96 17.27 19.45 7.80
C ILE A 96 18.42 19.87 8.73
N LEU A 97 18.72 21.16 8.80
CA LEU A 97 19.83 21.70 9.60
C LEU A 97 19.61 21.55 11.12
N LYS A 98 18.36 21.46 11.60
CA LYS A 98 18.08 21.17 13.02
C LYS A 98 18.60 19.80 13.49
N HIS A 99 18.86 18.89 12.55
CA HIS A 99 19.28 17.52 12.83
C HIS A 99 20.75 17.25 12.45
N ASP A 100 21.54 18.30 12.25
CA ASP A 100 22.94 18.19 11.84
C ASP A 100 23.15 17.38 10.55
N ILE A 101 22.17 17.47 9.62
CA ILE A 101 22.23 16.82 8.31
C ILE A 101 22.70 17.85 7.28
N ASP A 102 23.69 17.46 6.45
CA ASP A 102 24.16 18.29 5.35
C ASP A 102 23.05 18.57 4.34
N HIS A 103 22.74 19.84 4.10
CA HIS A 103 21.72 20.24 3.15
C HIS A 103 22.21 20.13 1.71
N VAL A 104 21.59 19.24 0.93
CA VAL A 104 21.95 18.97 -0.48
C VAL A 104 21.08 19.79 -1.44
N HIS A 105 19.77 19.84 -1.19
CA HIS A 105 18.83 20.53 -2.09
C HIS A 105 17.58 21.00 -1.35
N GLU A 106 17.22 22.28 -1.58
CA GLU A 106 15.99 22.86 -1.06
C GLU A 106 14.77 22.30 -1.79
N LEU A 107 13.90 21.63 -1.05
CA LEU A 107 12.65 21.10 -1.56
C LEU A 107 11.56 21.24 -0.49
N PRO A 108 10.91 22.40 -0.37
CA PRO A 108 10.07 22.75 0.77
C PRO A 108 8.80 21.89 0.92
N GLY A 109 8.41 21.17 -0.13
CA GLY A 109 7.24 20.26 -0.10
C GLY A 109 7.50 18.91 0.56
N VAL A 110 8.76 18.52 0.78
CA VAL A 110 9.08 17.22 1.38
C VAL A 110 8.60 17.13 2.83
N GLY A 111 7.84 16.09 3.14
CA GLY A 111 7.24 15.89 4.45
C GLY A 111 6.07 16.81 4.79
N LYS A 112 5.60 17.62 3.83
CA LYS A 112 4.44 18.49 4.00
C LYS A 112 3.19 17.89 3.37
N ASN A 113 2.03 18.45 3.74
CA ASN A 113 0.75 18.19 3.12
C ASN A 113 0.35 16.70 3.12
N LEU A 114 0.69 15.96 4.18
CA LEU A 114 0.21 14.61 4.37
C LEU A 114 -1.32 14.61 4.48
N GLN A 115 -1.97 13.81 3.65
CA GLN A 115 -3.42 13.68 3.61
C GLN A 115 -3.81 12.22 3.72
N ASP A 116 -4.94 11.99 4.40
CA ASP A 116 -5.57 10.70 4.48
C ASP A 116 -7.10 10.86 4.46
N HIS A 117 -7.82 9.79 4.17
CA HIS A 117 -9.26 9.81 4.14
C HIS A 117 -9.83 9.85 5.55
N ILE A 118 -10.86 10.69 5.75
CA ILE A 118 -11.73 10.58 6.92
C ILE A 118 -12.70 9.43 6.63
N ASP A 119 -12.74 8.44 7.52
CA ASP A 119 -13.63 7.30 7.39
C ASP A 119 -14.73 7.32 8.46
N TYR A 120 -15.95 6.96 8.03
CA TYR A 120 -17.10 6.82 8.91
C TYR A 120 -17.74 5.45 8.71
N LEU A 121 -17.77 4.64 9.76
CA LEU A 121 -18.35 3.31 9.73
C LEU A 121 -19.79 3.33 10.25
N SER A 122 -20.74 2.98 9.40
CA SER A 122 -22.13 2.72 9.77
C SER A 122 -22.40 1.22 9.78
N VAL A 123 -22.78 0.68 10.93
CA VAL A 123 -23.03 -0.76 11.09
C VAL A 123 -24.53 -1.01 11.24
N HIS A 124 -25.06 -1.84 10.34
CA HIS A 124 -26.46 -2.24 10.36
C HIS A 124 -26.59 -3.74 10.55
N LYS A 125 -27.37 -4.14 11.57
CA LYS A 125 -27.69 -5.56 11.77
C LYS A 125 -28.79 -6.00 10.79
N TYR A 126 -28.50 -7.04 10.05
CA TYR A 126 -29.47 -7.66 9.13
C TYR A 126 -29.55 -9.18 9.36
N ASN A 127 -30.75 -9.70 9.49
CA ASN A 127 -30.98 -11.12 9.73
C ASN A 127 -31.07 -11.88 8.39
N SER A 128 -29.94 -12.18 7.78
CA SER A 128 -29.85 -13.01 6.59
C SER A 128 -28.74 -14.05 6.74
N VAL A 129 -28.98 -15.24 6.22
CA VAL A 129 -27.97 -16.29 6.10
C VAL A 129 -27.00 -16.06 4.93
N GLU A 130 -27.30 -15.10 4.07
CA GLU A 130 -26.45 -14.75 2.91
C GLU A 130 -25.26 -13.90 3.31
N LEU A 131 -25.39 -13.12 4.40
CA LEU A 131 -24.30 -12.30 4.90
C LEU A 131 -23.20 -13.13 5.55
N ILE A 132 -22.00 -12.60 5.55
CA ILE A 132 -20.84 -13.16 6.26
C ILE A 132 -21.03 -12.80 7.74
N GLY A 133 -21.67 -13.64 8.53
CA GLY A 133 -21.90 -13.39 9.96
C GLY A 133 -21.37 -14.52 10.83
N PHE A 134 -20.88 -14.15 12.02
CA PHE A 134 -20.43 -15.12 13.04
C PHE A 134 -21.63 -15.62 13.87
N SER A 135 -22.50 -16.41 13.25
CA SER A 135 -23.56 -17.14 13.96
C SER A 135 -23.17 -18.61 14.12
N LEU A 136 -23.75 -19.31 15.11
CA LEU A 136 -23.53 -20.75 15.28
C LEU A 136 -23.85 -21.52 13.97
N LYS A 137 -24.90 -21.13 13.28
CA LYS A 137 -25.26 -21.72 11.98
C LYS A 137 -24.18 -21.46 10.94
N SER A 138 -23.63 -20.25 10.87
CA SER A 138 -22.55 -19.93 9.93
C SER A 138 -21.28 -20.74 10.22
N ILE A 139 -20.91 -20.87 11.50
CA ILE A 139 -19.72 -21.60 11.91
C ILE A 139 -19.82 -23.09 11.58
N PHE A 140 -20.95 -23.73 11.89
CA PHE A 140 -21.06 -25.18 11.75
C PHE A 140 -21.51 -25.65 10.35
N TYR A 141 -22.22 -24.83 9.60
CA TYR A 141 -22.74 -25.23 8.28
C TYR A 141 -22.15 -24.45 7.13
N LYS A 142 -22.12 -23.12 7.20
CA LYS A 142 -21.67 -22.28 6.08
C LYS A 142 -20.16 -22.32 5.91
N PHE A 143 -19.39 -22.08 6.98
CA PHE A 143 -17.93 -22.04 6.87
C PHE A 143 -17.29 -23.34 6.38
N PRO A 144 -17.66 -24.54 6.84
CA PRO A 144 -17.12 -25.78 6.28
C PRO A 144 -17.36 -25.92 4.77
N ILE A 145 -18.55 -25.57 4.29
CA ILE A 145 -18.87 -25.60 2.87
C ILE A 145 -18.04 -24.59 2.09
N GLU A 146 -17.91 -23.37 2.58
CA GLU A 146 -17.12 -22.33 1.94
C GLU A 146 -15.61 -22.64 1.97
N ILE A 147 -15.09 -23.28 3.01
CA ILE A 147 -13.72 -23.81 3.04
C ILE A 147 -13.53 -24.85 1.93
N LEU A 148 -14.45 -25.79 1.77
CA LEU A 148 -14.38 -26.78 0.70
C LEU A 148 -14.40 -26.14 -0.69
N LYS A 149 -15.33 -25.19 -0.92
CA LYS A 149 -15.38 -24.41 -2.17
C LYS A 149 -14.04 -23.69 -2.44
N TYR A 150 -13.45 -23.08 -1.42
CA TYR A 150 -12.18 -22.40 -1.56
C TYR A 150 -11.02 -23.36 -1.84
N VAL A 151 -10.95 -24.47 -1.12
CA VAL A 151 -9.84 -25.45 -1.27
C VAL A 151 -9.87 -26.10 -2.65
N PHE A 152 -11.06 -26.55 -3.10
CA PHE A 152 -11.19 -27.33 -4.32
C PHE A 152 -11.42 -26.49 -5.57
N ALA A 153 -12.16 -25.40 -5.47
CA ALA A 153 -12.57 -24.61 -6.65
C ALA A 153 -12.00 -23.17 -6.65
N LYS A 154 -11.40 -22.70 -5.57
CA LYS A 154 -10.92 -21.31 -5.42
C LYS A 154 -12.02 -20.27 -5.64
N VAL A 155 -13.23 -20.57 -5.16
CA VAL A 155 -14.42 -19.69 -5.22
C VAL A 155 -15.07 -19.55 -3.85
N GLY A 156 -16.06 -18.68 -3.72
CA GLY A 156 -16.85 -18.49 -2.50
C GLY A 156 -16.32 -17.38 -1.60
N MET A 157 -16.86 -17.31 -0.39
CA MET A 157 -16.65 -16.18 0.53
C MET A 157 -15.18 -15.90 0.88
N PHE A 158 -14.32 -16.94 0.88
CA PHE A 158 -12.89 -16.77 1.19
C PHE A 158 -12.08 -16.16 0.03
N THR A 159 -12.72 -15.90 -1.11
CA THR A 159 -12.13 -15.09 -2.18
C THR A 159 -12.59 -13.65 -2.13
N SER A 160 -13.53 -13.31 -1.24
CA SER A 160 -14.02 -11.95 -1.07
C SER A 160 -12.93 -11.02 -0.52
N THR A 161 -12.96 -9.77 -0.98
CA THR A 161 -12.15 -8.67 -0.42
C THR A 161 -12.84 -7.97 0.74
N VAL A 162 -13.96 -8.51 1.22
CA VAL A 162 -14.88 -7.97 2.22
C VAL A 162 -15.67 -6.77 1.67
N ALA A 163 -15.01 -5.70 1.23
CA ALA A 163 -15.65 -4.58 0.56
C ALA A 163 -15.76 -4.86 -0.95
N GLU A 164 -16.82 -5.51 -1.38
CA GLU A 164 -17.01 -5.97 -2.77
C GLU A 164 -17.70 -4.93 -3.66
N ALA A 165 -18.47 -4.04 -3.05
CA ALA A 165 -19.23 -3.02 -3.76
C ALA A 165 -19.06 -1.66 -3.08
N GLY A 166 -19.37 -0.63 -3.81
CA GLY A 166 -19.35 0.73 -3.28
C GLY A 166 -19.80 1.73 -4.33
N GLY A 167 -19.49 2.99 -4.09
CA GLY A 167 -19.89 4.04 -5.01
C GLY A 167 -19.19 5.34 -4.75
N PHE A 168 -19.33 6.22 -5.73
CA PHE A 168 -18.90 7.61 -5.64
C PHE A 168 -20.12 8.49 -5.84
N ILE A 169 -20.44 9.31 -4.87
CA ILE A 169 -21.58 10.20 -4.88
C ILE A 169 -21.16 11.63 -4.52
N LYS A 170 -22.00 12.57 -4.88
CA LYS A 170 -21.83 13.98 -4.52
C LYS A 170 -22.57 14.27 -3.23
N SER A 171 -21.93 14.98 -2.29
CA SER A 171 -22.60 15.45 -1.07
C SER A 171 -23.66 16.51 -1.33
N SER A 172 -23.60 17.18 -2.47
CA SER A 172 -24.63 18.14 -2.94
C SER A 172 -24.61 18.25 -4.47
N GLU A 173 -25.72 18.71 -5.04
CA GLU A 173 -25.87 18.93 -6.49
C GLU A 173 -24.90 19.99 -7.05
N HIS A 174 -24.38 20.88 -6.20
CA HIS A 174 -23.44 21.92 -6.60
C HIS A 174 -22.00 21.41 -6.82
N LYS A 175 -21.69 20.17 -6.44
CA LYS A 175 -20.38 19.59 -6.66
C LYS A 175 -20.21 19.16 -8.12
N SER A 176 -19.07 19.53 -8.71
CA SER A 176 -18.73 19.12 -10.08
C SER A 176 -18.29 17.65 -10.16
N ILE A 177 -17.69 17.15 -9.09
CA ILE A 177 -17.16 15.77 -8.98
C ILE A 177 -17.67 15.13 -7.67
N PRO A 178 -17.80 13.80 -7.61
CA PRO A 178 -18.07 13.08 -6.38
C PRO A 178 -17.02 13.37 -5.31
N ASP A 179 -17.46 13.59 -4.09
CA ASP A 179 -16.64 13.89 -2.92
C ASP A 179 -16.90 12.94 -1.74
N ILE A 180 -17.79 11.96 -1.94
CA ILE A 180 -18.02 10.85 -1.00
C ILE A 180 -17.78 9.54 -1.71
N GLN A 181 -16.97 8.68 -1.07
CA GLN A 181 -16.79 7.29 -1.47
C GLN A 181 -17.52 6.37 -0.49
N LEU A 182 -18.33 5.47 -1.00
CA LEU A 182 -19.03 4.46 -0.23
C LEU A 182 -18.32 3.11 -0.35
N HIS A 183 -18.17 2.41 0.76
CA HIS A 183 -17.70 1.03 0.80
C HIS A 183 -18.81 0.16 1.41
N PHE A 184 -19.27 -0.83 0.69
CA PHE A 184 -20.21 -1.81 1.20
C PHE A 184 -19.47 -3.10 1.56
N ALA A 185 -19.49 -3.43 2.84
CA ALA A 185 -18.85 -4.63 3.40
C ALA A 185 -19.91 -5.49 4.08
N PRO A 186 -20.34 -6.62 3.47
CA PRO A 186 -21.23 -7.56 4.10
C PRO A 186 -20.47 -8.40 5.13
N ALA A 187 -20.51 -8.01 6.41
CA ALA A 187 -19.79 -8.66 7.51
C ALA A 187 -20.74 -9.19 8.59
#